data_81dead5dbc82a31847108a917eb9a291
#
_entry.id   81dead5dbc82a31847108a917eb9a291
#
_cell.length_a   1.000
_cell.length_b   1.000
_cell.length_c   1.000
_cell.angle_alpha   90.00
_cell.angle_beta   90.00
_cell.angle_gamma   90.00
#
_symmetry.space_group_name_H-M   'P 1'
#
loop_
_entity.id
_entity.type
_entity.pdbx_description
1 polymer ?
#
loop_
_entity_poly.entity_id
_entity_poly.type
_entity_poly.pdbx_seq_one_letter_code
_entity_poly.pdbx_strand_id
1 'polypeptide(L)'
;MTNIAQHAFNTQNKVTVLSDGSKLFSSDFDSKCKFDIHRFDQIKFLRKRIKSSFAQNFLNKNKIDIIFFDSWKSLELFNNTTDIKKICLAHGNEILKLRNKQRILNSLNKADLIIYNSQFTKNKTFKNFKNLKKLNHKIIYPAFIKKISENKNNKKKYDLCTVARLEYRKGHHLVFEAMSILRNDYKI
;
A
#
# COMPACT_ATOMS: atom_id res chain seq x y z
N MET A 1 -1.48 1.76 -4.69
CA MET A 1 -2.57 1.06 -5.43
C MET A 1 -2.97 1.80 -6.70
N THR A 2 -3.19 3.11 -6.68
CA THR A 2 -3.60 3.91 -7.87
C THR A 2 -2.74 3.66 -9.10
N ASN A 3 -1.42 3.65 -8.98
CA ASN A 3 -0.51 3.41 -10.10
C ASN A 3 -0.65 2.00 -10.68
N ILE A 4 -0.94 1.00 -9.85
CA ILE A 4 -1.19 -0.38 -10.31
C ILE A 4 -2.49 -0.43 -11.11
N ALA A 5 -3.57 0.18 -10.59
CA ALA A 5 -4.86 0.25 -11.26
C ALA A 5 -4.76 1.01 -12.60
N GLN A 6 -4.08 2.15 -12.62
CA GLN A 6 -3.87 2.94 -13.83
C GLN A 6 -3.06 2.18 -14.88
N HIS A 7 -2.01 1.48 -14.46
CA HIS A 7 -1.20 0.68 -15.40
C HIS A 7 -2.01 -0.50 -15.96
N ALA A 8 -2.73 -1.21 -15.10
CA ALA A 8 -3.59 -2.32 -15.53
C ALA A 8 -4.65 -1.85 -16.53
N PHE A 9 -5.29 -0.69 -16.27
CA PHE A 9 -6.24 -0.08 -17.19
C PHE A 9 -5.59 0.28 -18.54
N ASN A 10 -4.41 0.90 -18.51
CA ASN A 10 -3.68 1.30 -19.71
C ASN A 10 -3.24 0.10 -20.57
N THR A 11 -3.15 -1.09 -19.97
CA THR A 11 -2.87 -2.36 -20.68
C THR A 11 -4.15 -3.11 -21.04
N GLN A 12 -5.26 -2.38 -21.25
CA GLN A 12 -6.56 -2.86 -21.73
C GLN A 12 -7.28 -3.84 -20.80
N ASN A 13 -6.95 -3.87 -19.52
CA ASN A 13 -7.70 -4.66 -18.56
C ASN A 13 -8.90 -3.85 -18.04
N LYS A 14 -10.02 -4.55 -17.79
CA LYS A 14 -11.12 -3.98 -17.02
C LYS A 14 -10.72 -3.91 -15.54
N VAL A 15 -10.76 -2.71 -14.96
CA VAL A 15 -10.29 -2.47 -13.60
C VAL A 15 -11.40 -1.89 -12.74
N THR A 16 -11.58 -2.45 -11.55
CA THR A 16 -12.46 -1.90 -10.52
C THR A 16 -11.70 -1.80 -9.20
N VAL A 17 -11.78 -0.65 -8.54
CA VAL A 17 -11.10 -0.36 -7.29
C VAL A 17 -12.10 -0.23 -6.14
N LEU A 18 -11.90 -0.98 -5.06
CA LEU A 18 -12.65 -0.85 -3.82
C LEU A 18 -11.80 -0.10 -2.80
N SER A 19 -12.15 1.12 -2.47
CA SER A 19 -11.36 1.99 -1.60
C SER A 19 -12.13 2.50 -0.40
N ASP A 20 -11.42 2.69 0.72
CA ASP A 20 -11.95 3.42 1.87
C ASP A 20 -11.89 4.93 1.63
N GLY A 21 -12.83 5.68 2.19
CA GLY A 21 -12.85 7.13 2.15
C GLY A 21 -14.13 7.73 1.59
N SER A 22 -14.35 9.00 1.87
CA SER A 22 -15.53 9.74 1.44
C SER A 22 -15.47 10.05 -0.06
N LYS A 23 -16.62 9.92 -0.73
CA LYS A 23 -16.80 10.39 -2.11
C LYS A 23 -16.61 11.91 -2.22
N LEU A 24 -17.05 12.66 -1.23
CA LEU A 24 -16.99 14.14 -1.23
C LEU A 24 -15.55 14.65 -1.34
N PHE A 25 -14.61 14.03 -0.60
CA PHE A 25 -13.21 14.46 -0.60
C PHE A 25 -12.36 13.87 -1.73
N SER A 26 -12.89 12.94 -2.50
CA SER A 26 -12.16 12.24 -3.54
C SER A 26 -12.78 12.37 -4.93
N SER A 27 -13.88 13.12 -5.06
CA SER A 27 -14.63 13.28 -6.32
C SER A 27 -13.77 13.79 -7.47
N ASP A 28 -12.94 14.79 -7.22
CA ASP A 28 -12.05 15.37 -8.24
C ASP A 28 -10.95 14.38 -8.70
N PHE A 29 -10.46 13.55 -7.80
CA PHE A 29 -9.53 12.48 -8.16
C PHE A 29 -10.24 11.36 -8.93
N ASP A 30 -11.42 10.92 -8.43
CA ASP A 30 -12.16 9.80 -9.00
C ASP A 30 -12.66 10.13 -10.41
N SER A 31 -13.09 11.38 -10.66
CA SER A 31 -13.52 11.85 -11.99
C SER A 31 -12.40 11.84 -13.04
N LYS A 32 -11.16 11.95 -12.62
CA LYS A 32 -9.96 11.87 -13.49
C LYS A 32 -9.52 10.45 -13.80
N CYS A 33 -10.05 9.46 -13.07
CA CYS A 33 -9.74 8.05 -13.30
C CYS A 33 -10.63 7.47 -14.39
N LYS A 34 -10.03 6.70 -15.30
CA LYS A 34 -10.74 6.03 -16.40
C LYS A 34 -11.23 4.62 -16.06
N PHE A 35 -11.17 4.24 -14.77
CA PHE A 35 -11.61 2.96 -14.24
C PHE A 35 -12.56 3.17 -13.06
N ASP A 36 -13.39 2.16 -12.77
CA ASP A 36 -14.41 2.26 -11.74
C ASP A 36 -13.81 2.28 -10.33
N ILE A 37 -14.28 3.22 -9.49
CA ILE A 37 -13.88 3.34 -8.09
C ILE A 37 -15.12 3.32 -7.20
N HIS A 38 -15.22 2.32 -6.33
CA HIS A 38 -16.24 2.24 -5.30
C HIS A 38 -15.68 2.69 -3.95
N ARG A 39 -16.23 3.76 -3.40
CA ARG A 39 -15.83 4.34 -2.11
C ARG A 39 -16.73 3.86 -0.98
N PHE A 40 -16.10 3.52 0.15
CA PHE A 40 -16.77 3.10 1.38
C PHE A 40 -16.43 4.10 2.47
N ASP A 41 -17.40 4.92 2.89
CA ASP A 41 -17.24 6.05 3.83
C ASP A 41 -17.85 5.79 5.21
N GLN A 42 -18.46 4.62 5.40
CA GLN A 42 -19.06 4.23 6.67
C GLN A 42 -18.05 4.21 7.81
N ILE A 43 -18.51 4.24 9.05
CA ILE A 43 -17.66 4.07 10.22
C ILE A 43 -16.88 2.75 10.14
N LYS A 44 -15.66 2.75 10.65
CA LYS A 44 -14.67 1.67 10.45
C LYS A 44 -15.19 0.24 10.67
N PHE A 45 -16.06 0.05 11.66
CA PHE A 45 -16.60 -1.26 11.99
C PHE A 45 -17.60 -1.76 10.93
N LEU A 46 -18.55 -0.92 10.52
CA LEU A 46 -19.55 -1.25 9.50
C LEU A 46 -18.93 -1.33 8.10
N ARG A 47 -18.03 -0.42 7.78
CA ARG A 47 -17.34 -0.37 6.49
C ARG A 47 -16.69 -1.70 6.12
N LYS A 48 -16.08 -2.36 7.11
CA LYS A 48 -15.43 -3.66 6.91
C LYS A 48 -16.41 -4.70 6.38
N ARG A 49 -17.58 -4.80 7.00
CA ARG A 49 -18.65 -5.75 6.63
C ARG A 49 -19.27 -5.39 5.28
N ILE A 50 -19.63 -4.13 5.09
CA ILE A 50 -20.27 -3.64 3.87
C ILE A 50 -19.34 -3.84 2.67
N LYS A 51 -18.06 -3.49 2.81
CA LYS A 51 -17.06 -3.67 1.75
C LYS A 51 -16.85 -5.15 1.41
N SER A 52 -16.80 -6.03 2.41
CA SER A 52 -16.68 -7.48 2.20
C SER A 52 -17.91 -8.05 1.49
N SER A 53 -19.11 -7.69 1.92
CA SER A 53 -20.36 -8.12 1.29
C SER A 53 -20.48 -7.60 -0.15
N PHE A 54 -20.14 -6.33 -0.38
CA PHE A 54 -20.10 -5.76 -1.72
C PHE A 54 -19.09 -6.52 -2.62
N ALA A 55 -17.88 -6.76 -2.13
CA ALA A 55 -16.87 -7.49 -2.87
C ALA A 55 -17.36 -8.89 -3.25
N GLN A 56 -17.97 -9.63 -2.33
CA GLN A 56 -18.52 -10.96 -2.60
C GLN A 56 -19.62 -10.92 -3.66
N ASN A 57 -20.57 -10.00 -3.54
CA ASN A 57 -21.64 -9.82 -4.52
C ASN A 57 -21.10 -9.42 -5.89
N PHE A 58 -20.06 -8.58 -5.92
CA PHE A 58 -19.42 -8.16 -7.16
C PHE A 58 -18.74 -9.34 -7.87
N LEU A 59 -18.07 -10.21 -7.13
CA LEU A 59 -17.43 -11.41 -7.68
C LEU A 59 -18.45 -12.41 -8.24
N ASN A 60 -19.59 -12.58 -7.56
CA ASN A 60 -20.66 -13.47 -8.03
C ASN A 60 -21.28 -13.00 -9.36
N LYS A 61 -21.22 -11.69 -9.64
CA LYS A 61 -21.84 -11.08 -10.84
C LYS A 61 -20.83 -10.79 -11.96
N ASN A 62 -19.55 -10.91 -11.72
CA ASN A 62 -18.51 -10.53 -12.67
C ASN A 62 -17.44 -11.61 -12.73
N LYS A 63 -16.95 -11.91 -13.94
CA LYS A 63 -15.78 -12.75 -14.11
C LYS A 63 -14.55 -11.93 -13.76
N ILE A 64 -13.80 -12.36 -12.75
CA ILE A 64 -12.60 -11.69 -12.24
C ILE A 64 -11.45 -12.71 -12.29
N ASP A 65 -10.37 -12.34 -12.95
CA ASP A 65 -9.18 -13.19 -13.07
C ASP A 65 -8.20 -12.99 -11.94
N ILE A 66 -8.03 -11.72 -11.50
CA ILE A 66 -7.01 -11.35 -10.51
C ILE A 66 -7.55 -10.30 -9.53
N ILE A 67 -7.22 -10.47 -8.25
CA ILE A 67 -7.48 -9.47 -7.22
C ILE A 67 -6.16 -9.05 -6.57
N PHE A 68 -5.92 -7.73 -6.53
CA PHE A 68 -4.81 -7.13 -5.78
C PHE A 68 -5.29 -6.63 -4.43
N PHE A 69 -4.68 -7.11 -3.36
CA PHE A 69 -4.90 -6.65 -1.99
C PHE A 69 -3.76 -5.73 -1.57
N ASP A 70 -4.09 -4.53 -1.11
CA ASP A 70 -3.12 -3.55 -0.62
C ASP A 70 -2.45 -3.98 0.68
N SER A 71 -3.04 -4.92 1.41
CA SER A 71 -2.52 -5.42 2.68
C SER A 71 -3.17 -6.75 3.08
N TRP A 72 -2.55 -7.44 4.03
CA TRP A 72 -3.10 -8.65 4.63
C TRP A 72 -4.50 -8.41 5.26
N LYS A 73 -4.79 -7.18 5.71
CA LYS A 73 -6.09 -6.84 6.32
C LYS A 73 -7.23 -6.86 5.30
N SER A 74 -6.96 -6.44 4.08
CA SER A 74 -7.93 -6.51 2.99
C SER A 74 -8.16 -7.95 2.57
N LEU A 75 -7.09 -8.75 2.51
CA LEU A 75 -7.16 -10.18 2.21
C LEU A 75 -7.84 -11.00 3.32
N GLU A 76 -7.71 -10.60 4.59
CA GLU A 76 -8.34 -11.27 5.74
C GLU A 76 -9.84 -11.43 5.57
N LEU A 77 -10.48 -10.42 5.01
CA LEU A 77 -11.93 -10.34 4.83
C LEU A 77 -12.45 -11.14 3.65
N PHE A 78 -11.54 -11.64 2.85
CA PHE A 78 -11.89 -12.31 1.62
C PHE A 78 -12.11 -13.80 1.87
N ASN A 79 -13.27 -14.33 1.48
CA ASN A 79 -13.52 -15.75 1.53
C ASN A 79 -12.74 -16.45 0.39
N ASN A 80 -12.33 -17.70 0.60
CA ASN A 80 -11.63 -18.47 -0.42
C ASN A 80 -12.54 -18.67 -1.64
N THR A 81 -12.14 -18.07 -2.75
CA THR A 81 -12.61 -18.41 -4.08
C THR A 81 -11.47 -19.15 -4.78
N THR A 82 -11.73 -20.30 -5.36
CA THR A 82 -10.68 -21.18 -5.91
C THR A 82 -10.11 -20.64 -7.23
N ASP A 83 -10.93 -19.99 -8.04
CA ASP A 83 -10.58 -19.69 -9.44
C ASP A 83 -9.99 -18.30 -9.68
N ILE A 84 -9.90 -17.46 -8.64
CA ILE A 84 -9.41 -16.08 -8.74
C ILE A 84 -8.01 -15.98 -8.14
N LYS A 85 -7.04 -15.50 -8.93
CA LYS A 85 -5.68 -15.25 -8.41
C LYS A 85 -5.64 -14.09 -7.43
N LYS A 86 -5.14 -14.36 -6.23
CA LYS A 86 -5.04 -13.39 -5.12
C LYS A 86 -3.61 -12.94 -4.92
N ILE A 87 -3.33 -11.67 -5.22
CA ILE A 87 -2.01 -11.06 -5.05
C ILE A 87 -2.07 -10.10 -3.86
N CYS A 88 -1.22 -10.31 -2.85
CA CYS A 88 -1.18 -9.47 -1.66
C CYS A 88 0.12 -8.67 -1.58
N LEU A 89 -0.01 -7.34 -1.42
CA LEU A 89 1.14 -6.47 -1.16
C LEU A 89 1.49 -6.52 0.33
N ALA A 90 2.75 -6.81 0.62
CA ALA A 90 3.29 -6.93 1.96
C ALA A 90 4.11 -5.69 2.33
N HIS A 91 3.48 -4.74 3.05
CA HIS A 91 4.15 -3.55 3.57
C HIS A 91 4.75 -3.81 4.96
N GLY A 92 5.96 -3.29 5.23
CA GLY A 92 6.74 -3.63 6.41
C GLY A 92 6.02 -3.46 7.75
N ASN A 93 5.55 -2.26 8.06
CA ASN A 93 5.02 -1.93 9.40
C ASN A 93 3.80 -2.75 9.84
N GLU A 94 2.96 -3.18 8.92
CA GLU A 94 1.73 -3.91 9.25
C GLU A 94 1.97 -5.40 9.48
N ILE A 95 3.00 -5.97 8.84
CA ILE A 95 3.37 -7.40 8.96
C ILE A 95 4.32 -7.62 10.13
N LEU A 96 5.15 -6.63 10.44
CA LEU A 96 6.17 -6.77 11.47
C LEU A 96 5.65 -6.61 12.90
N LYS A 97 4.41 -6.14 13.07
CA LYS A 97 3.76 -6.06 14.39
C LYS A 97 3.24 -7.42 14.83
N LEU A 98 3.95 -8.08 15.73
CA LEU A 98 3.66 -9.46 16.18
C LEU A 98 2.33 -9.63 16.93
N ARG A 99 1.70 -8.54 17.40
CA ARG A 99 0.42 -8.58 18.11
C ARG A 99 -0.70 -9.32 17.36
N ASN A 100 -0.64 -9.36 16.01
CA ASN A 100 -1.65 -10.03 15.19
C ASN A 100 -1.07 -11.22 14.42
N LYS A 101 -0.07 -11.89 14.97
CA LYS A 101 0.72 -12.92 14.28
C LYS A 101 -0.14 -13.98 13.58
N GLN A 102 -1.07 -14.59 14.30
CA GLN A 102 -1.93 -15.66 13.75
C GLN A 102 -2.85 -15.13 12.63
N ARG A 103 -3.43 -13.94 12.82
CA ARG A 103 -4.29 -13.31 11.80
C ARG A 103 -3.52 -13.00 10.52
N ILE A 104 -2.29 -12.49 10.66
CA ILE A 104 -1.41 -12.20 9.52
C ILE A 104 -1.10 -13.50 8.77
N LEU A 105 -0.72 -14.54 9.49
CA LEU A 105 -0.40 -15.84 8.90
C LEU A 105 -1.60 -16.44 8.16
N ASN A 106 -2.76 -16.48 8.81
CA ASN A 106 -3.99 -17.00 8.20
C ASN A 106 -4.41 -16.21 6.95
N SER A 107 -4.23 -14.88 6.98
CA SER A 107 -4.54 -14.04 5.82
C SER A 107 -3.58 -14.26 4.68
N LEU A 108 -2.28 -14.23 4.94
CA LEU A 108 -1.28 -14.37 3.88
C LEU A 108 -1.27 -15.77 3.26
N ASN A 109 -1.67 -16.82 4.00
CA ASN A 109 -1.85 -18.16 3.45
C ASN A 109 -2.97 -18.27 2.39
N LYS A 110 -3.85 -17.28 2.30
CA LYS A 110 -4.87 -17.21 1.24
C LYS A 110 -4.33 -16.64 -0.09
N ALA A 111 -3.14 -16.04 -0.07
CA ALA A 111 -2.57 -15.41 -1.26
C ALA A 111 -1.90 -16.43 -2.18
N ASP A 112 -2.13 -16.31 -3.47
CA ASP A 112 -1.42 -17.08 -4.49
C ASP A 112 -0.04 -16.49 -4.79
N LEU A 113 0.12 -15.18 -4.54
CA LEU A 113 1.40 -14.46 -4.64
C LEU A 113 1.49 -13.36 -3.59
N ILE A 114 2.61 -13.32 -2.88
CA ILE A 114 2.94 -12.23 -1.95
C ILE A 114 4.02 -11.35 -2.58
N ILE A 115 3.76 -10.05 -2.68
CA ILE A 115 4.72 -9.06 -3.18
C ILE A 115 5.28 -8.27 -2.01
N TYR A 116 6.56 -8.44 -1.73
CA TYR A 116 7.29 -7.66 -0.72
C TYR A 116 7.85 -6.38 -1.34
N ASN A 117 7.71 -5.26 -0.63
CA ASN A 117 8.21 -3.96 -1.08
C ASN A 117 9.73 -3.78 -0.90
N SER A 118 10.41 -4.71 -0.22
CA SER A 118 11.86 -4.71 -0.05
C SER A 118 12.40 -6.06 0.43
N GLN A 119 13.69 -6.29 0.20
CA GLN A 119 14.40 -7.44 0.75
C GLN A 119 14.34 -7.48 2.28
N PHE A 120 14.44 -6.31 2.93
CA PHE A 120 14.32 -6.18 4.38
C PHE A 120 12.96 -6.70 4.88
N THR A 121 11.86 -6.24 4.27
CA THR A 121 10.50 -6.68 4.64
C THR A 121 10.34 -8.19 4.47
N LYS A 122 10.82 -8.75 3.35
CA LYS A 122 10.79 -10.20 3.11
C LYS A 122 11.55 -10.96 4.19
N ASN A 123 12.81 -10.62 4.43
CA ASN A 123 13.66 -11.33 5.39
C ASN A 123 13.08 -11.28 6.80
N LYS A 124 12.61 -10.11 7.23
CA LYS A 124 11.99 -9.92 8.54
C LYS A 124 10.69 -10.72 8.67
N THR A 125 9.87 -10.76 7.60
CA THR A 125 8.65 -11.57 7.56
C THR A 125 8.98 -13.05 7.70
N PHE A 126 9.95 -13.57 6.98
CA PHE A 126 10.34 -14.97 7.07
C PHE A 126 10.98 -15.37 8.42
N LYS A 127 11.65 -14.42 9.09
CA LYS A 127 12.11 -14.61 10.45
C LYS A 127 10.94 -14.82 11.42
N ASN A 128 9.87 -14.05 11.24
CA ASN A 128 8.69 -14.10 12.11
C ASN A 128 7.70 -15.21 11.75
N PHE A 129 7.64 -15.60 10.48
CA PHE A 129 6.65 -16.52 9.90
C PHE A 129 7.33 -17.51 8.95
N LYS A 130 8.00 -18.51 9.53
CA LYS A 130 8.78 -19.49 8.75
C LYS A 130 7.94 -20.20 7.66
N ASN A 131 6.66 -20.46 7.92
CA ASN A 131 5.76 -21.15 7.00
C ASN A 131 5.50 -20.35 5.71
N LEU A 132 5.58 -19.02 5.74
CA LEU A 132 5.39 -18.18 4.55
C LEU A 132 6.51 -18.32 3.51
N LYS A 133 7.65 -18.90 3.86
CA LYS A 133 8.74 -19.20 2.90
C LYS A 133 8.30 -20.13 1.78
N LYS A 134 7.29 -20.99 2.03
CA LYS A 134 6.77 -21.96 1.08
C LYS A 134 5.82 -21.35 0.05
N LEU A 135 5.29 -20.16 0.33
CA LEU A 135 4.36 -19.49 -0.58
C LEU A 135 5.11 -18.76 -1.71
N ASN A 136 4.45 -18.68 -2.86
CA ASN A 136 4.98 -17.91 -3.97
C ASN A 136 5.15 -16.45 -3.56
N HIS A 137 6.32 -15.89 -3.82
CA HIS A 137 6.61 -14.50 -3.47
C HIS A 137 7.57 -13.84 -4.45
N LYS A 138 7.45 -12.51 -4.55
CA LYS A 138 8.38 -11.67 -5.32
C LYS A 138 8.75 -10.43 -4.51
N ILE A 139 9.88 -9.83 -4.82
CA ILE A 139 10.26 -8.51 -4.33
C ILE A 139 10.06 -7.54 -5.49
N ILE A 140 9.24 -6.52 -5.26
CA ILE A 140 9.04 -5.42 -6.21
C ILE A 140 9.18 -4.14 -5.40
N TYR A 141 10.24 -3.40 -5.67
CA TYR A 141 10.48 -2.10 -5.03
C TYR A 141 9.44 -1.09 -5.51
N PRO A 142 9.00 -0.16 -4.64
CA PRO A 142 8.09 0.90 -5.03
C PRO A 142 8.68 1.71 -6.19
N ALA A 143 7.94 1.79 -7.28
CA ALA A 143 8.33 2.59 -8.43
C ALA A 143 8.08 4.08 -8.16
N PHE A 144 8.97 4.91 -8.65
CA PHE A 144 8.82 6.35 -8.67
C PHE A 144 8.51 6.81 -10.11
N ILE A 145 7.36 7.42 -10.30
CA ILE A 145 7.00 7.99 -11.60
C ILE A 145 7.67 9.36 -11.69
N LYS A 146 8.79 9.43 -12.37
CA LYS A 146 9.51 10.69 -12.58
C LYS A 146 8.78 11.55 -13.61
N LYS A 147 8.07 12.58 -13.16
CA LYS A 147 7.88 13.82 -13.89
C LYS A 147 8.38 14.96 -12.99
N ILE A 148 9.67 14.97 -12.75
CA ILE A 148 10.31 16.16 -12.22
C ILE A 148 10.72 16.95 -13.44
N SER A 149 9.94 17.97 -13.79
CA SER A 149 10.47 19.05 -14.64
C SER A 149 11.61 19.67 -13.85
N GLU A 150 12.83 19.49 -14.32
CA GLU A 150 13.96 20.26 -13.80
C GLU A 150 13.72 21.71 -14.16
N ASN A 151 13.08 22.46 -13.25
CA ASN A 151 13.11 23.90 -13.31
C ASN A 151 14.54 24.35 -12.98
N LYS A 152 15.37 24.42 -14.01
CA LYS A 152 16.80 24.80 -13.92
C LYS A 152 17.05 26.18 -13.32
N ASN A 153 16.01 26.99 -13.12
CA ASN A 153 16.11 28.40 -12.67
C ASN A 153 15.65 28.66 -11.24
N ASN A 154 15.28 27.63 -10.46
CA ASN A 154 14.91 27.86 -9.06
C ASN A 154 16.16 27.96 -8.18
N LYS A 155 16.48 29.20 -7.72
CA LYS A 155 17.42 29.38 -6.62
C LYS A 155 16.99 28.51 -5.44
N LYS A 156 17.87 27.68 -4.91
CA LYS A 156 17.61 26.90 -3.72
C LYS A 156 17.25 27.85 -2.57
N LYS A 157 16.08 27.68 -2.00
CA LYS A 157 15.60 28.50 -0.86
C LYS A 157 16.07 27.93 0.48
N TYR A 158 16.34 26.63 0.54
CA TYR A 158 16.74 25.91 1.75
C TYR A 158 17.88 24.96 1.42
N ASP A 159 18.84 24.86 2.31
CA ASP A 159 19.97 23.94 2.20
C ASP A 159 19.56 22.51 2.57
N LEU A 160 18.68 22.37 3.57
CA LEU A 160 18.16 21.11 4.06
C LEU A 160 16.63 21.12 4.09
N CYS A 161 16.04 19.98 3.75
CA CYS A 161 14.60 19.78 3.81
C CYS A 161 14.29 18.37 4.32
N THR A 162 13.47 18.27 5.36
CA THR A 162 12.96 16.99 5.89
C THR A 162 11.46 16.90 5.69
N VAL A 163 11.02 15.92 4.89
CA VAL A 163 9.61 15.67 4.62
C VAL A 163 9.21 14.33 5.19
N ALA A 164 8.58 14.31 6.35
CA ALA A 164 8.07 13.09 6.97
C ALA A 164 6.97 13.41 7.99
N ARG A 165 6.19 12.38 8.39
CA ARG A 165 5.26 12.53 9.50
C ARG A 165 6.00 12.79 10.80
N LEU A 166 5.44 13.62 11.69
CA LEU A 166 6.01 13.88 13.04
C LEU A 166 5.83 12.63 13.92
N GLU A 167 6.71 11.66 13.72
CA GLU A 167 6.81 10.43 14.50
C GLU A 167 8.27 10.25 14.92
N TYR A 168 8.52 9.83 16.17
CA TYR A 168 9.88 9.64 16.71
C TYR A 168 10.78 8.81 15.78
N ARG A 169 10.25 7.71 15.22
CA ARG A 169 10.98 6.83 14.29
C ARG A 169 11.41 7.48 12.97
N LYS A 170 10.93 8.70 12.68
CA LYS A 170 11.32 9.47 11.48
C LYS A 170 12.56 10.32 11.71
N GLY A 171 13.04 10.39 12.95
CA GLY A 171 14.32 10.95 13.29
C GLY A 171 14.41 12.48 13.19
N HIS A 172 13.28 13.22 13.26
CA HIS A 172 13.32 14.68 13.19
C HIS A 172 14.25 15.28 14.26
N HIS A 173 14.25 14.72 15.47
CA HIS A 173 15.14 15.12 16.55
C HIS A 173 16.63 14.97 16.17
N LEU A 174 16.99 13.87 15.48
CA LEU A 174 18.36 13.65 15.00
C LEU A 174 18.77 14.69 13.94
N VAL A 175 17.81 15.09 13.09
CA VAL A 175 18.06 16.16 12.10
C VAL A 175 18.36 17.48 12.82
N PHE A 176 17.59 17.84 13.84
CA PHE A 176 17.83 19.06 14.63
C PHE A 176 19.15 19.01 15.39
N GLU A 177 19.50 17.88 15.99
CA GLU A 177 20.79 17.68 16.65
C GLU A 177 21.95 17.84 15.66
N ALA A 178 21.87 17.20 14.49
CA ALA A 178 22.88 17.32 13.43
C ALA A 178 22.99 18.77 12.93
N MET A 179 21.87 19.46 12.72
CA MET A 179 21.89 20.88 12.32
C MET A 179 22.51 21.80 13.39
N SER A 180 22.28 21.51 14.68
CA SER A 180 22.90 22.26 15.78
C SER A 180 24.43 22.14 15.75
N ILE A 181 24.97 20.97 15.45
CA ILE A 181 26.41 20.73 15.28
C ILE A 181 26.92 21.48 14.06
N LEU A 182 26.28 21.27 12.89
CA LEU A 182 26.70 21.87 11.63
C LEU A 182 26.66 23.40 11.64
N ARG A 183 25.72 24.02 12.37
CA ARG A 183 25.64 25.48 12.49
C ARG A 183 26.89 26.11 13.12
N ASN A 184 27.54 25.39 14.00
CA ASN A 184 28.77 25.86 14.64
C ASN A 184 29.96 25.77 13.68
N ASP A 185 29.97 24.76 12.79
CA ASP A 185 31.10 24.47 11.91
C ASP A 185 30.97 25.12 10.52
N TYR A 186 29.74 25.32 10.05
CA TYR A 186 29.44 25.73 8.67
C TYR A 186 28.38 26.82 8.68
N LYS A 187 28.48 27.95 9.04
CA LYS A 187 27.55 29.12 8.94
C LYS A 187 26.27 28.84 8.10
N ILE A 188 25.53 27.80 8.48
CA ILE A 188 24.28 27.37 7.83
C ILE A 188 23.08 28.12 8.43
#